data_6ba0b426fa99ca4a72907cb15f6f793a
#
_entry.id   6ba0b426fa99ca4a72907cb15f6f793a
#
_cell.length_a   1.000
_cell.length_b   1.000
_cell.length_c   1.000
_cell.angle_alpha   90.00
_cell.angle_beta   90.00
_cell.angle_gamma   90.00
#
_symmetry.space_group_name_H-M   'P 1'
#
loop_
_entity.id
_entity.type
_entity.pdbx_description
1 polymer ?
#
loop_
_entity_poly.entity_id
_entity_poly.type
_entity_poly.pdbx_seq_one_letter_code
_entity_poly.pdbx_strand_id
1 'polypeptide(L)'
;MVSRPSQTVVADPEVADNRDVVRRLSTVLGLPANVVLQRINDAAAGAQSLRVVGEDVRLRDVAFIAEHADAFPGITVEERSQREYPYGALAAHVLGYTGSPSAARLEEKIEGRDILAIDVVGNAGVEATYDAYLSGEHGESQVMVDANGRRISVMSDIKDTKGNDLYLTIDARAQYVADAALAKLIAPSGGVIGTGKGSKGAVVALDVTDGSVLVMSSFPTFDPTNFTGAFSQELMDRYNSEEAYAPLNNNVVSGQFMAASTFKAFTSLAGLEYGFATESSSWNCTGKWDGFGTGDVQRCWKHDGHGTLDLHGGIVNSCDTVFYEIGKAFYDHGPAGTGEISETALQDYLGQFGFGEKTDIDLGGEAVGVIPTPAWKAERWQNVPSEATFRGGDYTNMIIGQGDVLVTPLQVACAYAGVATGRIMRPHLLKEVRNSEGETVVTYEPVVERTPEVTEAHLAYVRDALHGMVQESHSVAPLFEELGIDAAGKSGTGEKQDQNDTAWFVAYAPYNDPKYVVACVVEQGGGGSDTAAPVVAEVMGALMDCAAGTSSVKPERISGSPGESVAIANDSGGRED
;
A
#
# COMPACT_ATOMS: atom_id res chain seq x y z
N MET A 1 6.40 -7.12 13.60
CA MET A 1 5.48 -8.12 14.18
C MET A 1 6.26 -9.26 14.78
N VAL A 2 5.71 -9.93 15.80
CA VAL A 2 6.33 -11.08 16.46
C VAL A 2 5.25 -12.09 16.82
N SER A 3 5.63 -13.37 16.99
CA SER A 3 4.75 -14.38 17.59
C SER A 3 5.13 -14.55 19.06
N ARG A 4 4.15 -14.57 19.94
CA ARG A 4 4.37 -14.88 21.36
C ARG A 4 3.53 -16.08 21.80
N PRO A 5 3.99 -16.85 22.77
CA PRO A 5 3.15 -17.87 23.38
C PRO A 5 1.96 -17.23 24.09
N SER A 6 0.80 -17.83 23.93
CA SER A 6 -0.46 -17.38 24.52
C SER A 6 -1.22 -18.57 25.06
N GLN A 7 -1.89 -18.40 26.20
CA GLN A 7 -2.69 -19.46 26.81
C GLN A 7 -4.11 -19.42 26.27
N THR A 8 -4.52 -20.53 25.68
CA THR A 8 -5.86 -20.69 25.07
C THR A 8 -6.66 -21.73 25.87
N VAL A 9 -7.84 -21.35 26.32
CA VAL A 9 -8.78 -22.26 26.98
C VAL A 9 -9.65 -22.91 25.90
N VAL A 10 -9.60 -24.21 25.85
CA VAL A 10 -10.39 -25.02 24.93
C VAL A 10 -11.35 -25.94 25.71
N ALA A 11 -12.46 -26.29 25.09
CA ALA A 11 -13.51 -27.12 25.68
C ALA A 11 -13.88 -28.30 24.78
N ASP A 12 -14.16 -29.45 25.34
CA ASP A 12 -14.85 -30.50 24.64
C ASP A 12 -16.27 -30.06 24.22
N PRO A 13 -16.77 -30.46 23.05
CA PRO A 13 -18.13 -30.10 22.61
C PRO A 13 -19.24 -30.43 23.60
N GLU A 14 -19.09 -31.53 24.36
CA GLU A 14 -20.05 -32.00 25.37
C GLU A 14 -20.21 -31.02 26.55
N VAL A 15 -19.27 -30.10 26.75
CA VAL A 15 -19.35 -29.06 27.79
C VAL A 15 -20.54 -28.13 27.57
N ALA A 16 -21.03 -27.99 26.33
CA ALA A 16 -22.22 -27.19 26.01
C ALA A 16 -23.45 -27.62 26.85
N ASP A 17 -23.58 -28.90 27.18
CA ASP A 17 -24.69 -29.44 27.98
C ASP A 17 -24.48 -29.21 29.48
N ASN A 18 -23.26 -28.87 29.92
CA ASN A 18 -22.95 -28.66 31.34
C ASN A 18 -23.02 -27.16 31.70
N ARG A 19 -24.22 -26.69 31.99
CA ARG A 19 -24.50 -25.27 32.32
C ARG A 19 -23.67 -24.73 33.50
N ASP A 20 -23.26 -25.60 34.44
CA ASP A 20 -22.48 -25.16 35.59
C ASP A 20 -21.02 -24.88 35.20
N VAL A 21 -20.44 -25.70 34.32
CA VAL A 21 -19.12 -25.44 33.75
C VAL A 21 -19.14 -24.18 32.90
N VAL A 22 -20.13 -24.04 32.00
CA VAL A 22 -20.30 -22.84 31.17
C VAL A 22 -20.38 -21.58 32.04
N ARG A 23 -21.12 -21.57 33.16
CA ARG A 23 -21.24 -20.43 34.07
C ARG A 23 -19.94 -20.15 34.78
N ARG A 24 -19.18 -21.16 35.21
CA ARG A 24 -17.86 -20.98 35.84
C ARG A 24 -16.86 -20.41 34.86
N LEU A 25 -16.80 -20.93 33.64
CA LEU A 25 -15.97 -20.38 32.57
C LEU A 25 -16.32 -18.92 32.27
N SER A 26 -17.61 -18.60 32.15
CA SER A 26 -18.09 -17.23 31.97
C SER A 26 -17.55 -16.30 33.06
N THR A 27 -17.52 -16.75 34.30
CA THR A 27 -17.04 -15.97 35.45
C THR A 27 -15.51 -15.81 35.41
N VAL A 28 -14.77 -16.88 35.14
CA VAL A 28 -13.30 -16.88 35.12
C VAL A 28 -12.77 -16.07 33.94
N LEU A 29 -13.33 -16.30 32.75
CA LEU A 29 -12.90 -15.62 31.52
C LEU A 29 -13.45 -14.20 31.37
N GLY A 30 -14.41 -13.79 32.23
CA GLY A 30 -15.07 -12.50 32.11
C GLY A 30 -15.97 -12.36 30.87
N LEU A 31 -16.35 -13.47 30.26
CA LEU A 31 -17.19 -13.52 29.06
C LEU A 31 -18.66 -13.80 29.43
N PRO A 32 -19.65 -13.23 28.71
CA PRO A 32 -21.04 -13.60 28.88
C PRO A 32 -21.28 -15.09 28.63
N ALA A 33 -22.12 -15.75 29.43
CA ALA A 33 -22.36 -17.19 29.33
C ALA A 33 -22.92 -17.63 27.95
N ASN A 34 -23.69 -16.76 27.29
CA ASN A 34 -24.18 -17.03 25.94
C ASN A 34 -23.05 -17.00 24.90
N VAL A 35 -22.02 -16.17 25.09
CA VAL A 35 -20.83 -16.12 24.21
C VAL A 35 -20.00 -17.39 24.40
N VAL A 36 -19.76 -17.81 25.67
CA VAL A 36 -19.08 -19.07 25.98
C VAL A 36 -19.80 -20.25 25.32
N LEU A 37 -21.15 -20.32 25.47
CA LEU A 37 -21.95 -21.36 24.88
C LEU A 37 -21.93 -21.32 23.34
N GLN A 38 -21.97 -20.14 22.73
CA GLN A 38 -21.86 -19.96 21.28
C GLN A 38 -20.54 -20.51 20.76
N ARG A 39 -19.42 -20.18 21.42
CA ARG A 39 -18.08 -20.66 21.05
C ARG A 39 -17.95 -22.17 21.19
N ILE A 40 -18.51 -22.76 22.24
CA ILE A 40 -18.51 -24.24 22.42
C ILE A 40 -19.36 -24.93 21.33
N ASN A 41 -20.45 -24.31 20.89
CA ASN A 41 -21.33 -24.87 19.84
C ASN A 41 -20.84 -24.60 18.42
N ASP A 42 -19.76 -23.85 18.25
CA ASP A 42 -19.19 -23.59 16.92
C ASP A 42 -18.55 -24.87 16.38
N ALA A 43 -19.19 -25.47 15.39
CA ALA A 43 -18.78 -26.72 14.77
C ALA A 43 -17.81 -26.51 13.57
N ALA A 44 -17.36 -25.29 13.29
CA ALA A 44 -16.48 -24.99 12.15
C ALA A 44 -15.19 -25.82 12.17
N ALA A 45 -14.64 -26.10 13.35
CA ALA A 45 -13.45 -26.93 13.54
C ALA A 45 -13.68 -28.45 13.40
N GLY A 46 -14.92 -28.92 13.12
CA GLY A 46 -15.28 -30.35 13.07
C GLY A 46 -15.99 -30.83 14.32
N ALA A 47 -16.81 -31.90 14.21
CA ALA A 47 -17.73 -32.33 15.28
C ALA A 47 -17.01 -32.81 16.57
N GLN A 48 -15.80 -33.35 16.45
CA GLN A 48 -15.04 -33.94 17.56
C GLN A 48 -13.85 -33.08 18.01
N SER A 49 -13.62 -31.92 17.36
CA SER A 49 -12.50 -31.04 17.72
C SER A 49 -12.80 -30.26 18.99
N LEU A 50 -11.73 -29.92 19.73
CA LEU A 50 -11.83 -29.00 20.85
C LEU A 50 -12.28 -27.62 20.39
N ARG A 51 -13.08 -26.95 21.20
CA ARG A 51 -13.62 -25.61 20.91
C ARG A 51 -12.82 -24.54 21.62
N VAL A 52 -12.35 -23.54 20.89
CA VAL A 52 -11.68 -22.37 21.48
C VAL A 52 -12.73 -21.54 22.21
N VAL A 53 -12.59 -21.43 23.54
CA VAL A 53 -13.50 -20.66 24.38
C VAL A 53 -12.89 -19.31 24.77
N GLY A 54 -11.61 -19.28 25.08
CA GLY A 54 -10.88 -18.06 25.43
C GLY A 54 -9.48 -18.10 24.86
N GLU A 55 -9.08 -17.02 24.19
CA GLU A 55 -7.72 -16.79 23.71
C GLU A 55 -7.04 -15.77 24.61
N ASP A 56 -5.71 -15.82 24.66
CA ASP A 56 -4.87 -14.91 25.46
C ASP A 56 -5.31 -14.78 26.92
N VAL A 57 -5.62 -15.92 27.51
CA VAL A 57 -6.14 -15.99 28.88
C VAL A 57 -5.03 -15.70 29.87
N ARG A 58 -5.32 -14.86 30.86
CA ARG A 58 -4.34 -14.47 31.88
C ARG A 58 -3.84 -15.66 32.66
N LEU A 59 -2.56 -15.69 32.98
CA LEU A 59 -1.92 -16.78 33.73
C LEU A 59 -2.64 -17.09 35.06
N ARG A 60 -3.18 -16.06 35.75
CA ARG A 60 -3.95 -16.26 36.99
C ARG A 60 -5.23 -17.08 36.77
N ASP A 61 -5.92 -16.83 35.63
CA ASP A 61 -7.18 -17.50 35.31
C ASP A 61 -6.90 -18.93 34.84
N VAL A 62 -5.81 -19.13 34.10
CA VAL A 62 -5.26 -20.44 33.74
C VAL A 62 -4.88 -21.24 35.00
N ALA A 63 -4.14 -20.64 35.92
CA ALA A 63 -3.77 -21.28 37.20
C ALA A 63 -5.03 -21.68 37.98
N PHE A 64 -6.03 -20.80 38.03
CA PHE A 64 -7.29 -21.10 38.69
C PHE A 64 -8.02 -22.30 38.11
N ILE A 65 -8.10 -22.40 36.75
CA ILE A 65 -8.69 -23.55 36.07
C ILE A 65 -7.90 -24.83 36.37
N ALA A 66 -6.57 -24.76 36.35
CA ALA A 66 -5.69 -25.90 36.61
C ALA A 66 -5.79 -26.38 38.06
N GLU A 67 -5.83 -25.47 39.06
CA GLU A 67 -5.97 -25.80 40.46
C GLU A 67 -7.36 -26.41 40.79
N HIS A 68 -8.39 -26.09 40.02
CA HIS A 68 -9.75 -26.53 40.22
C HIS A 68 -10.25 -27.42 39.08
N ALA A 69 -9.39 -28.27 38.51
CA ALA A 69 -9.70 -29.09 37.34
C ALA A 69 -10.98 -29.93 37.52
N ASP A 70 -11.26 -30.40 38.73
CA ASP A 70 -12.52 -31.13 39.05
C ASP A 70 -13.79 -30.27 38.85
N ALA A 71 -13.66 -28.94 38.92
CA ALA A 71 -14.75 -28.00 38.69
C ALA A 71 -14.92 -27.64 37.21
N PHE A 72 -13.94 -27.98 36.35
CA PHE A 72 -13.90 -27.70 34.93
C PHE A 72 -13.71 -28.96 34.06
N PRO A 73 -14.57 -29.99 34.23
CA PRO A 73 -14.45 -31.19 33.41
C PRO A 73 -14.67 -30.87 31.94
N GLY A 74 -13.83 -31.44 31.05
CA GLY A 74 -13.84 -31.20 29.61
C GLY A 74 -13.23 -29.88 29.19
N ILE A 75 -12.52 -29.19 30.10
CA ILE A 75 -11.76 -27.97 29.80
C ILE A 75 -10.27 -28.27 29.83
N THR A 76 -9.56 -27.80 28.81
CA THR A 76 -8.10 -27.93 28.72
C THR A 76 -7.51 -26.54 28.40
N VAL A 77 -6.29 -26.31 28.87
CA VAL A 77 -5.51 -25.12 28.49
C VAL A 77 -4.39 -25.57 27.57
N GLU A 78 -4.28 -24.90 26.44
CA GLU A 78 -3.25 -25.14 25.45
C GLU A 78 -2.41 -23.89 25.28
N GLU A 79 -1.11 -24.06 25.06
CA GLU A 79 -0.25 -22.97 24.62
C GLU A 79 -0.36 -22.87 23.09
N ARG A 80 -0.75 -21.67 22.59
CA ARG A 80 -0.84 -21.38 21.17
C ARG A 80 -0.01 -20.17 20.84
N SER A 81 0.43 -20.06 19.61
CA SER A 81 1.11 -18.86 19.10
C SER A 81 0.09 -17.78 18.79
N GLN A 82 0.32 -16.56 19.29
CA GLN A 82 -0.47 -15.38 18.95
C GLN A 82 0.40 -14.32 18.33
N ARG A 83 -0.12 -13.66 17.29
CA ARG A 83 0.54 -12.54 16.62
C ARG A 83 0.47 -11.29 17.48
N GLU A 84 1.56 -10.57 17.57
CA GLU A 84 1.67 -9.29 18.26
C GLU A 84 2.29 -8.24 17.35
N TYR A 85 1.73 -7.04 17.37
CA TYR A 85 2.16 -5.88 16.60
C TYR A 85 2.62 -4.77 17.57
N PRO A 86 3.88 -4.80 18.06
CA PRO A 86 4.33 -3.93 19.14
C PRO A 86 4.24 -2.44 18.80
N TYR A 87 4.35 -2.11 17.50
CA TYR A 87 4.28 -0.74 17.02
C TYR A 87 2.89 -0.34 16.48
N GLY A 88 1.85 -1.17 16.71
CA GLY A 88 0.48 -0.90 16.29
C GLY A 88 0.36 -0.76 14.78
N ALA A 89 -0.12 0.37 14.31
CA ALA A 89 -0.38 0.66 12.91
C ALA A 89 0.87 0.95 12.05
N LEU A 90 2.09 0.92 12.63
CA LEU A 90 3.32 1.12 11.85
C LEU A 90 3.41 0.08 10.74
N ALA A 91 3.51 0.54 9.48
CA ALA A 91 3.54 -0.31 8.28
C ALA A 91 2.36 -1.30 8.19
N ALA A 92 1.18 -0.96 8.71
CA ALA A 92 0.03 -1.88 8.81
C ALA A 92 -0.35 -2.52 7.45
N HIS A 93 -0.34 -1.73 6.37
CA HIS A 93 -0.70 -2.23 5.03
C HIS A 93 0.39 -3.13 4.42
N VAL A 94 1.64 -3.00 4.86
CA VAL A 94 2.72 -3.92 4.49
C VAL A 94 2.60 -5.21 5.28
N LEU A 95 2.52 -5.09 6.62
CA LEU A 95 2.44 -6.25 7.51
C LEU A 95 1.16 -7.05 7.27
N GLY A 96 0.04 -6.35 7.13
CA GLY A 96 -1.26 -6.99 7.05
C GLY A 96 -1.74 -7.50 8.41
N TYR A 97 -2.59 -8.48 8.40
CA TYR A 97 -3.16 -9.10 9.60
C TYR A 97 -3.49 -10.56 9.36
N THR A 98 -3.63 -11.28 10.47
CA THR A 98 -4.02 -12.69 10.48
C THR A 98 -5.46 -12.85 10.95
N GLY A 99 -6.06 -13.99 10.64
CA GLY A 99 -7.41 -14.33 11.09
C GLY A 99 -7.78 -15.77 10.73
N SER A 100 -9.04 -16.14 10.96
CA SER A 100 -9.55 -17.46 10.56
C SER A 100 -9.56 -17.60 9.03
N PRO A 101 -9.29 -18.81 8.50
CA PRO A 101 -9.32 -19.05 7.07
C PRO A 101 -10.73 -18.89 6.50
N SER A 102 -10.83 -18.23 5.35
CA SER A 102 -12.09 -18.18 4.58
C SER A 102 -12.42 -19.54 3.97
N ALA A 103 -13.68 -19.72 3.54
CA ALA A 103 -14.09 -20.95 2.85
C ALA A 103 -13.22 -21.24 1.61
N ALA A 104 -12.83 -20.21 0.87
CA ALA A 104 -11.94 -20.34 -0.29
C ALA A 104 -10.55 -20.81 0.12
N ARG A 105 -10.00 -20.27 1.21
CA ARG A 105 -8.68 -20.67 1.75
C ARG A 105 -8.67 -22.13 2.23
N LEU A 106 -9.78 -22.64 2.77
CA LEU A 106 -9.91 -24.04 3.18
C LEU A 106 -9.92 -25.01 1.98
N GLU A 107 -10.29 -24.54 0.80
CA GLU A 107 -10.27 -25.34 -0.44
C GLU A 107 -8.90 -25.28 -1.16
N GLU A 108 -8.04 -24.33 -0.79
CA GLU A 108 -6.69 -24.20 -1.36
C GLU A 108 -5.80 -25.37 -0.91
N LYS A 109 -5.16 -25.99 -1.88
CA LYS A 109 -4.10 -26.97 -1.62
C LYS A 109 -2.75 -26.25 -1.66
N ILE A 110 -2.21 -25.96 -0.50
CA ILE A 110 -0.81 -25.53 -0.39
C ILE A 110 0.06 -26.78 -0.40
N GLU A 111 1.06 -26.81 -1.26
CA GLU A 111 1.96 -27.97 -1.35
C GLU A 111 2.59 -28.28 0.01
N GLY A 112 2.30 -29.49 0.52
CA GLY A 112 2.81 -29.99 1.80
C GLY A 112 2.00 -29.60 3.06
N ARG A 113 0.87 -28.85 2.93
CA ARG A 113 0.07 -28.44 4.08
C ARG A 113 -1.42 -28.38 3.77
N ASP A 114 -2.22 -28.99 4.63
CA ASP A 114 -3.68 -28.79 4.65
C ASP A 114 -4.02 -27.66 5.64
N ILE A 115 -4.76 -26.64 5.17
CA ILE A 115 -5.27 -25.56 6.03
C ILE A 115 -6.49 -26.09 6.77
N LEU A 116 -6.46 -26.03 8.09
CA LEU A 116 -7.55 -26.44 8.96
C LEU A 116 -8.42 -25.24 9.36
N ALA A 117 -9.70 -25.47 9.63
CA ALA A 117 -10.62 -24.41 10.07
C ALA A 117 -10.22 -23.74 11.40
N ILE A 118 -9.34 -24.37 12.17
CA ILE A 118 -8.79 -23.86 13.44
C ILE A 118 -7.49 -23.08 13.27
N ASP A 119 -6.94 -23.04 12.05
CA ASP A 119 -5.69 -22.32 11.79
C ASP A 119 -5.91 -20.82 11.86
N VAL A 120 -4.81 -20.13 12.15
CA VAL A 120 -4.68 -18.70 11.97
C VAL A 120 -3.83 -18.49 10.71
N VAL A 121 -4.43 -17.88 9.70
CA VAL A 121 -3.79 -17.65 8.40
C VAL A 121 -3.64 -16.16 8.12
N GLY A 122 -2.69 -15.79 7.26
CA GLY A 122 -2.57 -14.43 6.77
C GLY A 122 -3.73 -14.04 5.86
N ASN A 123 -4.39 -12.92 6.16
CA ASN A 123 -5.54 -12.41 5.38
C ASN A 123 -5.19 -11.18 4.52
N ALA A 124 -4.13 -10.46 4.85
CA ALA A 124 -3.66 -9.29 4.10
C ALA A 124 -2.15 -9.12 4.24
N GLY A 125 -1.56 -8.29 3.39
CA GLY A 125 -0.16 -7.90 3.46
C GLY A 125 0.81 -9.07 3.32
N VAL A 126 2.00 -8.94 3.91
CA VAL A 126 3.01 -10.00 3.91
C VAL A 126 2.58 -11.23 4.71
N GLU A 127 1.68 -11.07 5.71
CA GLU A 127 1.07 -12.21 6.40
C GLU A 127 0.36 -13.13 5.41
N ALA A 128 -0.39 -12.56 4.44
CA ALA A 128 -1.08 -13.36 3.42
C ALA A 128 -0.15 -13.85 2.32
N THR A 129 0.74 -12.97 1.82
CA THR A 129 1.62 -13.31 0.70
C THR A 129 2.63 -14.39 1.06
N TYR A 130 3.14 -14.34 2.30
CA TYR A 130 4.17 -15.26 2.79
C TYR A 130 3.65 -16.23 3.85
N ASP A 131 2.32 -16.47 3.89
CA ASP A 131 1.67 -17.37 4.84
C ASP A 131 2.32 -18.76 4.85
N ALA A 132 2.72 -19.28 3.68
CA ALA A 132 3.38 -20.57 3.56
C ALA A 132 4.74 -20.65 4.28
N TYR A 133 5.46 -19.53 4.39
CA TYR A 133 6.71 -19.45 5.14
C TYR A 133 6.50 -19.16 6.62
N LEU A 134 5.52 -18.30 6.93
CA LEU A 134 5.22 -17.85 8.29
C LEU A 134 4.50 -18.90 9.12
N SER A 135 3.71 -19.73 8.47
CA SER A 135 3.03 -20.85 9.10
C SER A 135 4.02 -21.98 9.39
N GLY A 136 3.89 -22.58 10.57
CA GLY A 136 4.60 -23.80 10.89
C GLY A 136 3.92 -25.05 10.31
N GLU A 137 4.40 -26.20 10.71
CA GLU A 137 3.77 -27.48 10.43
C GLU A 137 3.01 -27.98 11.66
N HIS A 138 1.83 -28.55 11.45
CA HIS A 138 1.01 -29.10 12.53
C HIS A 138 1.73 -30.28 13.20
N GLY A 139 1.66 -30.33 14.52
CA GLY A 139 1.94 -31.53 15.26
C GLY A 139 0.80 -32.54 15.12
N GLU A 140 1.07 -33.81 15.30
CA GLU A 140 0.09 -34.89 15.28
C GLU A 140 0.23 -35.74 16.53
N SER A 141 -0.86 -35.92 17.29
CA SER A 141 -0.90 -36.79 18.43
C SER A 141 -1.93 -37.90 18.21
N GLN A 142 -1.45 -39.15 18.15
CA GLN A 142 -2.32 -40.33 18.10
C GLN A 142 -2.63 -40.78 19.53
N VAL A 143 -3.91 -40.77 19.88
CA VAL A 143 -4.37 -41.12 21.23
C VAL A 143 -5.25 -42.37 21.20
N MET A 144 -5.07 -43.23 22.17
CA MET A 144 -5.99 -44.32 22.42
C MET A 144 -7.11 -43.83 23.33
N VAL A 145 -8.36 -44.09 22.95
CA VAL A 145 -9.55 -43.71 23.72
C VAL A 145 -10.32 -44.97 24.17
N ASP A 146 -11.04 -44.86 25.28
CA ASP A 146 -11.99 -45.89 25.73
C ASP A 146 -13.30 -45.88 24.94
N ALA A 147 -14.23 -46.80 25.26
CA ALA A 147 -15.53 -46.87 24.60
C ALA A 147 -16.42 -45.63 24.81
N ASN A 148 -16.05 -44.72 25.72
CA ASN A 148 -16.73 -43.47 26.02
C ASN A 148 -15.99 -42.25 25.44
N GLY A 149 -14.95 -42.47 24.61
CA GLY A 149 -14.15 -41.39 24.02
C GLY A 149 -13.10 -40.80 24.96
N ARG A 150 -12.87 -41.33 26.15
CA ARG A 150 -11.87 -40.82 27.08
C ARG A 150 -10.47 -41.26 26.69
N ARG A 151 -9.54 -40.33 26.68
CA ARG A 151 -8.13 -40.57 26.36
C ARG A 151 -7.48 -41.49 27.40
N ILE A 152 -6.97 -42.64 26.97
CA ILE A 152 -6.28 -43.63 27.81
C ILE A 152 -4.77 -43.43 27.76
N SER A 153 -4.21 -43.26 26.55
CA SER A 153 -2.78 -43.14 26.35
C SER A 153 -2.47 -42.42 25.04
N VAL A 154 -1.28 -41.83 24.95
CA VAL A 154 -0.68 -41.32 23.71
C VAL A 154 0.12 -42.44 23.08
N MET A 155 -0.15 -42.75 21.82
CA MET A 155 0.56 -43.78 21.04
C MET A 155 1.72 -43.19 20.24
N SER A 156 1.54 -42.01 19.68
CA SER A 156 2.54 -41.26 18.92
C SER A 156 2.29 -39.78 19.11
N ASP A 157 3.37 -38.99 19.20
CA ASP A 157 3.33 -37.55 19.37
C ASP A 157 4.41 -36.94 18.49
N ILE A 158 3.98 -36.35 17.36
CA ILE A 158 4.82 -35.57 16.46
C ILE A 158 4.62 -34.11 16.86
N LYS A 159 5.70 -33.43 17.24
CA LYS A 159 5.62 -32.04 17.63
C LYS A 159 5.41 -31.14 16.42
N ASP A 160 4.69 -30.04 16.63
CA ASP A 160 4.58 -28.94 15.71
C ASP A 160 5.96 -28.28 15.44
N THR A 161 6.11 -27.66 14.28
CA THR A 161 7.30 -26.88 13.94
C THR A 161 6.95 -25.41 13.79
N LYS A 162 7.83 -24.54 14.31
CA LYS A 162 7.69 -23.09 14.16
C LYS A 162 7.87 -22.70 12.69
N GLY A 163 7.06 -21.73 12.21
CA GLY A 163 7.27 -21.09 10.93
C GLY A 163 8.55 -20.26 10.87
N ASN A 164 8.91 -19.83 9.68
CA ASN A 164 10.13 -19.09 9.39
C ASN A 164 9.99 -17.60 9.79
N ASP A 165 11.14 -16.94 9.91
CA ASP A 165 11.22 -15.50 10.14
C ASP A 165 11.45 -14.78 8.80
N LEU A 166 10.62 -13.74 8.52
CA LEU A 166 10.77 -12.90 7.32
C LEU A 166 11.57 -11.64 7.65
N TYR A 167 12.51 -11.33 6.81
CA TYR A 167 13.24 -10.07 6.80
C TYR A 167 12.80 -9.26 5.59
N LEU A 168 12.26 -8.06 5.84
CA LEU A 168 11.74 -7.17 4.81
C LEU A 168 12.75 -6.07 4.49
N THR A 169 12.54 -5.42 3.34
CA THR A 169 13.32 -4.28 2.88
C THR A 169 12.94 -2.97 3.59
N ILE A 170 11.77 -2.92 4.22
CA ILE A 170 11.25 -1.73 4.92
C ILE A 170 12.24 -1.27 6.01
N ASP A 171 12.68 0.00 5.94
CA ASP A 171 13.35 0.65 7.07
C ASP A 171 12.30 1.22 8.04
N ALA A 172 12.19 0.62 9.21
CA ALA A 172 11.17 0.99 10.19
C ALA A 172 11.26 2.45 10.65
N ARG A 173 12.44 3.09 10.58
CA ARG A 173 12.64 4.51 10.96
C ARG A 173 12.09 5.45 9.89
N ALA A 174 12.43 5.20 8.62
CA ALA A 174 11.90 5.97 7.50
C ALA A 174 10.38 5.73 7.33
N GLN A 175 9.92 4.50 7.53
CA GLN A 175 8.49 4.16 7.54
C GLN A 175 7.74 4.94 8.62
N TYR A 176 8.29 5.01 9.85
CA TYR A 176 7.70 5.77 10.94
C TYR A 176 7.55 7.27 10.60
N VAL A 177 8.57 7.85 9.96
CA VAL A 177 8.53 9.25 9.50
C VAL A 177 7.40 9.43 8.48
N ALA A 178 7.27 8.54 7.50
CA ALA A 178 6.24 8.62 6.48
C ALA A 178 4.82 8.48 7.06
N ASP A 179 4.59 7.48 7.93
CA ASP A 179 3.30 7.25 8.57
C ASP A 179 2.89 8.46 9.44
N ALA A 180 3.84 9.00 10.22
CA ALA A 180 3.60 10.17 11.06
C ALA A 180 3.34 11.44 10.22
N ALA A 181 4.08 11.65 9.12
CA ALA A 181 3.90 12.79 8.24
C ALA A 181 2.52 12.79 7.57
N LEU A 182 2.07 11.65 7.03
CA LEU A 182 0.73 11.52 6.44
C LEU A 182 -0.38 11.73 7.50
N ALA A 183 -0.25 11.11 8.65
CA ALA A 183 -1.24 11.26 9.73
C ALA A 183 -1.34 12.72 10.19
N LYS A 184 -0.21 13.40 10.40
CA LYS A 184 -0.14 14.81 10.77
C LYS A 184 -0.74 15.71 9.69
N LEU A 185 -0.52 15.40 8.42
CA LEU A 185 -1.00 16.19 7.29
C LEU A 185 -2.52 16.07 7.15
N ILE A 186 -3.06 14.86 7.18
CA ILE A 186 -4.48 14.59 6.86
C ILE A 186 -5.38 14.72 8.10
N ALA A 187 -4.90 14.35 9.28
CA ALA A 187 -5.68 14.34 10.52
C ALA A 187 -4.93 14.98 11.71
N PRO A 188 -4.51 16.27 11.63
CA PRO A 188 -3.61 16.90 12.61
C PRO A 188 -4.21 17.06 14.01
N SER A 189 -5.54 17.17 14.14
CA SER A 189 -6.20 17.51 15.40
C SER A 189 -6.92 16.31 16.00
N GLY A 190 -6.16 15.42 16.66
CA GLY A 190 -6.76 14.29 17.39
C GLY A 190 -7.51 13.31 16.50
N GLY A 191 -7.17 13.30 15.25
CA GLY A 191 -7.53 12.24 14.35
C GLY A 191 -8.85 12.39 13.60
N VAL A 192 -9.41 13.56 13.43
CA VAL A 192 -10.57 13.75 12.56
C VAL A 192 -10.08 13.98 11.13
N ILE A 193 -10.34 13.02 10.22
CA ILE A 193 -10.04 13.15 8.79
C ILE A 193 -10.81 14.35 8.22
N GLY A 194 -10.13 15.15 7.38
CA GLY A 194 -10.71 16.37 6.80
C GLY A 194 -10.52 17.63 7.63
N THR A 195 -9.87 17.55 8.82
CA THR A 195 -9.42 18.75 9.57
C THR A 195 -8.04 19.25 9.13
N GLY A 196 -7.30 18.42 8.40
CA GLY A 196 -6.04 18.75 7.75
C GLY A 196 -6.19 18.95 6.25
N LYS A 197 -5.11 18.64 5.51
CA LYS A 197 -5.09 18.66 4.05
C LYS A 197 -5.42 17.26 3.52
N GLY A 198 -6.49 17.15 2.75
CA GLY A 198 -6.85 15.91 2.07
C GLY A 198 -7.69 14.94 2.89
N SER A 199 -8.06 13.83 2.24
CA SER A 199 -8.90 12.77 2.78
C SER A 199 -8.16 11.44 2.91
N LYS A 200 -7.30 11.12 1.97
CA LYS A 200 -6.41 9.96 1.96
C LYS A 200 -5.10 10.29 1.25
N GLY A 201 -4.07 9.52 1.53
CA GLY A 201 -2.77 9.71 0.93
C GLY A 201 -1.92 8.44 0.95
N ALA A 202 -0.82 8.49 0.21
CA ALA A 202 0.15 7.42 0.15
C ALA A 202 1.56 7.99 -0.06
N VAL A 203 2.55 7.31 0.54
CA VAL A 203 3.97 7.55 0.31
C VAL A 203 4.65 6.22 0.03
N VAL A 204 5.48 6.19 -1.00
CA VAL A 204 6.33 5.03 -1.30
C VAL A 204 7.75 5.51 -1.58
N ALA A 205 8.72 4.75 -1.06
CA ALA A 205 10.13 4.98 -1.34
C ALA A 205 10.81 3.70 -1.81
N LEU A 206 11.59 3.81 -2.86
CA LEU A 206 12.34 2.71 -3.47
C LEU A 206 13.84 2.99 -3.43
N ASP A 207 14.64 1.96 -3.21
CA ASP A 207 16.03 1.94 -3.65
C ASP A 207 16.06 1.61 -5.14
N VAL A 208 16.54 2.55 -5.97
CA VAL A 208 16.54 2.39 -7.44
C VAL A 208 17.58 1.39 -7.94
N THR A 209 18.51 0.97 -7.07
CA THR A 209 19.61 0.07 -7.44
C THR A 209 19.19 -1.38 -7.50
N ASP A 210 18.25 -1.79 -6.63
CA ASP A 210 17.82 -3.17 -6.49
C ASP A 210 16.29 -3.37 -6.48
N GLY A 211 15.50 -2.28 -6.37
CA GLY A 211 14.04 -2.33 -6.32
C GLY A 211 13.46 -2.53 -4.91
N SER A 212 14.30 -2.51 -3.87
CA SER A 212 13.85 -2.61 -2.48
C SER A 212 12.82 -1.51 -2.15
N VAL A 213 11.64 -1.90 -1.66
CA VAL A 213 10.66 -0.96 -1.12
C VAL A 213 11.05 -0.65 0.32
N LEU A 214 11.56 0.56 0.55
CA LEU A 214 12.05 1.00 1.86
C LEU A 214 10.97 1.63 2.73
N VAL A 215 9.95 2.22 2.09
CA VAL A 215 8.79 2.84 2.72
C VAL A 215 7.55 2.53 1.90
N MET A 216 6.47 2.14 2.56
CA MET A 216 5.15 1.97 1.97
C MET A 216 4.11 2.40 2.99
N SER A 217 3.72 3.67 2.95
CA SER A 217 2.79 4.29 3.88
C SER A 217 1.47 4.62 3.20
N SER A 218 0.37 4.28 3.82
CA SER A 218 -0.98 4.56 3.36
C SER A 218 -1.82 5.12 4.51
N PHE A 219 -2.58 6.18 4.23
CA PHE A 219 -3.49 6.76 5.20
C PHE A 219 -4.87 7.02 4.54
N PRO A 220 -6.00 6.76 5.19
CA PRO A 220 -6.14 6.23 6.55
C PRO A 220 -5.50 4.87 6.76
N THR A 221 -5.21 4.52 8.01
CA THR A 221 -4.56 3.27 8.39
C THR A 221 -5.37 2.54 9.46
N PHE A 222 -4.99 1.32 9.77
CA PHE A 222 -5.62 0.47 10.78
C PHE A 222 -4.57 -0.09 11.74
N ASP A 223 -4.98 -0.49 12.95
CA ASP A 223 -4.11 -1.24 13.86
C ASP A 223 -4.33 -2.75 13.65
N PRO A 224 -3.33 -3.50 13.16
CA PRO A 224 -3.45 -4.94 12.95
C PRO A 224 -3.78 -5.73 14.24
N THR A 225 -3.48 -5.17 15.40
CA THR A 225 -3.83 -5.77 16.70
C THR A 225 -5.34 -6.01 16.85
N ASN A 226 -6.16 -5.19 16.17
CA ASN A 226 -7.61 -5.31 16.20
C ASN A 226 -8.13 -6.61 15.57
N PHE A 227 -7.30 -7.29 14.78
CA PHE A 227 -7.64 -8.55 14.12
C PHE A 227 -7.12 -9.77 14.90
N THR A 228 -6.38 -9.57 15.99
CA THR A 228 -5.93 -10.65 16.86
C THR A 228 -7.01 -10.97 17.89
N GLY A 229 -7.65 -12.12 17.72
CA GLY A 229 -8.76 -12.57 18.59
C GLY A 229 -10.15 -12.22 18.05
N ALA A 230 -11.10 -11.95 18.94
CA ALA A 230 -12.48 -11.65 18.54
C ALA A 230 -12.57 -10.27 17.89
N PHE A 231 -12.98 -10.22 16.65
CA PHE A 231 -13.17 -8.99 15.89
C PHE A 231 -14.59 -8.43 16.08
N SER A 232 -14.69 -7.12 16.36
CA SER A 232 -15.99 -6.48 16.58
C SER A 232 -16.68 -6.12 15.27
N GLN A 233 -17.99 -6.39 15.19
CA GLN A 233 -18.80 -5.99 14.03
C GLN A 233 -18.83 -4.46 13.87
N GLU A 234 -18.86 -3.71 14.98
CA GLU A 234 -18.85 -2.24 14.97
C GLU A 234 -17.57 -1.70 14.31
N LEU A 235 -16.42 -2.33 14.59
CA LEU A 235 -15.15 -1.95 13.97
C LEU A 235 -15.13 -2.29 12.47
N MET A 236 -15.69 -3.44 12.07
CA MET A 236 -15.83 -3.79 10.64
C MET A 236 -16.75 -2.80 9.92
N ASP A 237 -17.88 -2.44 10.52
CA ASP A 237 -18.80 -1.45 9.96
C ASP A 237 -18.11 -0.09 9.81
N ARG A 238 -17.28 0.28 10.78
CA ARG A 238 -16.45 1.48 10.71
C ARG A 238 -15.45 1.43 9.57
N TYR A 239 -14.70 0.34 9.41
CA TYR A 239 -13.73 0.19 8.33
C TYR A 239 -14.39 0.24 6.94
N ASN A 240 -15.65 -0.15 6.82
CA ASN A 240 -16.41 -0.13 5.58
C ASN A 240 -17.22 1.17 5.38
N SER A 241 -17.20 2.10 6.35
CA SER A 241 -17.94 3.36 6.21
C SER A 241 -17.26 4.33 5.24
N GLU A 242 -18.06 5.14 4.55
CA GLU A 242 -17.54 6.17 3.65
C GLU A 242 -16.72 7.23 4.41
N GLU A 243 -17.11 7.55 5.65
CA GLU A 243 -16.43 8.51 6.50
C GLU A 243 -15.03 8.04 6.91
N ALA A 244 -14.77 6.74 6.90
CA ALA A 244 -13.44 6.17 7.21
C ALA A 244 -12.48 6.19 6.02
N TYR A 245 -12.94 6.46 4.80
CA TYR A 245 -12.12 6.46 3.57
C TYR A 245 -11.33 5.17 3.33
N ALA A 246 -11.95 4.01 3.64
CA ALA A 246 -11.40 2.66 3.42
C ALA A 246 -9.99 2.44 4.03
N PRO A 247 -9.84 2.47 5.36
CA PRO A 247 -8.53 2.36 6.03
C PRO A 247 -7.82 1.01 5.82
N LEU A 248 -8.52 -0.04 5.38
CA LEU A 248 -7.91 -1.33 5.03
C LEU A 248 -7.26 -1.33 3.65
N ASN A 249 -7.52 -0.31 2.83
CA ASN A 249 -7.00 -0.23 1.48
C ASN A 249 -5.56 0.27 1.46
N ASN A 250 -4.64 -0.50 0.86
CA ASN A 250 -3.29 -0.04 0.63
C ASN A 250 -3.25 0.91 -0.57
N ASN A 251 -3.34 2.22 -0.31
CA ASN A 251 -3.37 3.23 -1.37
C ASN A 251 -2.08 3.29 -2.21
N VAL A 252 -0.97 2.69 -1.76
CA VAL A 252 0.28 2.65 -2.53
C VAL A 252 0.17 1.74 -3.74
N VAL A 253 -0.45 0.56 -3.57
CA VAL A 253 -0.53 -0.47 -4.63
C VAL A 253 -1.91 -0.53 -5.29
N SER A 254 -2.99 -0.18 -4.58
CA SER A 254 -4.37 -0.29 -5.08
C SER A 254 -5.08 1.05 -5.28
N GLY A 255 -4.58 2.13 -4.65
CA GLY A 255 -5.11 3.48 -4.86
C GLY A 255 -4.82 3.96 -6.28
N GLN A 256 -5.85 4.39 -7.00
CA GLN A 256 -5.74 4.91 -8.36
C GLN A 256 -6.03 6.40 -8.37
N PHE A 257 -5.05 7.18 -8.79
CA PHE A 257 -5.09 8.64 -8.78
C PHE A 257 -4.75 9.19 -10.16
N MET A 258 -5.32 10.34 -10.53
CA MET A 258 -4.86 11.04 -11.74
C MET A 258 -3.39 11.41 -11.57
N ALA A 259 -2.56 11.05 -12.57
CA ALA A 259 -1.10 11.27 -12.52
C ALA A 259 -0.71 12.74 -12.47
N ALA A 260 -1.55 13.59 -13.04
CA ALA A 260 -1.32 15.02 -13.17
C ALA A 260 0.07 15.36 -13.79
N SER A 261 0.62 16.52 -13.51
CA SER A 261 1.88 16.96 -14.11
C SER A 261 3.12 16.11 -13.77
N THR A 262 3.02 15.10 -12.88
CA THR A 262 4.10 14.12 -12.72
C THR A 262 4.31 13.31 -13.99
N PHE A 263 3.27 13.18 -14.81
CA PHE A 263 3.29 12.48 -16.09
C PHE A 263 4.13 13.16 -17.17
N LYS A 264 4.36 14.48 -17.02
CA LYS A 264 5.09 15.30 -17.99
C LYS A 264 6.55 14.85 -18.19
N ALA A 265 7.17 14.18 -17.23
CA ALA A 265 8.49 13.58 -17.41
C ALA A 265 8.48 12.55 -18.55
N PHE A 266 7.50 11.67 -18.56
CA PHE A 266 7.39 10.57 -19.55
C PHE A 266 6.89 11.07 -20.90
N THR A 267 5.93 12.00 -20.89
CA THR A 267 5.38 12.57 -22.13
C THR A 267 6.34 13.54 -22.81
N SER A 268 7.30 14.14 -22.07
CA SER A 268 8.45 14.84 -22.66
C SER A 268 9.35 13.87 -23.41
N LEU A 269 9.69 12.74 -22.79
CA LEU A 269 10.49 11.70 -23.44
C LEU A 269 9.79 11.17 -24.70
N ALA A 270 8.48 10.91 -24.64
CA ALA A 270 7.69 10.54 -25.80
C ALA A 270 7.78 11.59 -26.91
N GLY A 271 7.61 12.88 -26.58
CA GLY A 271 7.72 13.98 -27.53
C GLY A 271 9.09 14.07 -28.21
N LEU A 272 10.16 13.84 -27.44
CA LEU A 272 11.54 13.82 -27.94
C LEU A 272 11.80 12.60 -28.85
N GLU A 273 11.43 11.39 -28.42
CA GLU A 273 11.67 10.15 -29.19
C GLU A 273 10.86 10.08 -30.51
N TYR A 274 9.64 10.63 -30.52
CA TYR A 274 8.84 10.75 -31.74
C TYR A 274 9.21 11.99 -32.60
N GLY A 275 10.11 12.84 -32.13
CA GLY A 275 10.52 14.05 -32.84
C GLY A 275 9.46 15.16 -32.87
N PHE A 276 8.44 15.10 -32.04
CA PHE A 276 7.41 16.15 -31.89
C PHE A 276 7.87 17.30 -31.01
N ALA A 277 8.94 17.10 -30.28
CA ALA A 277 9.72 18.10 -29.58
C ALA A 277 11.20 17.86 -29.81
N THR A 278 11.99 18.93 -29.74
CA THR A 278 13.46 18.91 -29.77
C THR A 278 13.97 19.87 -28.70
N GLU A 279 15.25 19.82 -28.37
CA GLU A 279 15.90 20.78 -27.45
C GLU A 279 15.77 22.24 -27.92
N SER A 280 15.61 22.46 -29.23
CA SER A 280 15.46 23.80 -29.85
C SER A 280 14.00 24.21 -30.07
N SER A 281 13.04 23.34 -29.83
CA SER A 281 11.60 23.65 -29.94
C SER A 281 11.20 24.71 -28.93
N SER A 282 10.31 25.62 -29.31
CA SER A 282 9.77 26.63 -28.40
C SER A 282 8.31 26.94 -28.68
N TRP A 283 7.56 27.23 -27.62
CA TRP A 283 6.14 27.52 -27.68
C TRP A 283 5.79 28.75 -26.87
N ASN A 284 4.81 29.52 -27.32
CA ASN A 284 4.35 30.71 -26.61
C ASN A 284 3.08 30.42 -25.79
N CYS A 285 3.22 30.42 -24.48
CA CYS A 285 2.12 30.25 -23.55
C CYS A 285 1.47 31.57 -23.18
N THR A 286 0.26 31.81 -23.61
CA THR A 286 -0.56 32.97 -23.27
C THR A 286 -1.55 32.72 -22.12
N GLY A 287 -1.49 31.54 -21.50
CA GLY A 287 -2.46 31.07 -20.51
C GLY A 287 -3.70 30.42 -21.11
N LYS A 288 -3.90 30.54 -22.43
CA LYS A 288 -4.98 29.89 -23.20
C LYS A 288 -4.37 29.18 -24.39
N TRP A 289 -4.96 28.04 -24.71
CA TRP A 289 -4.57 27.22 -25.86
C TRP A 289 -5.83 26.85 -26.65
N ASP A 290 -5.82 27.10 -27.96
CA ASP A 290 -6.92 26.90 -28.88
C ASP A 290 -6.51 26.07 -30.12
N GLY A 291 -5.52 25.17 -29.95
CA GLY A 291 -4.93 24.37 -31.04
C GLY A 291 -5.91 23.51 -31.83
N PHE A 292 -7.08 23.21 -31.26
CA PHE A 292 -8.22 22.56 -31.96
C PHE A 292 -9.31 23.54 -32.38
N GLY A 293 -9.07 24.84 -32.29
CA GLY A 293 -10.01 25.89 -32.64
C GLY A 293 -10.66 26.59 -31.43
N THR A 294 -11.33 27.69 -31.69
CA THR A 294 -11.88 28.58 -30.64
C THR A 294 -13.05 27.98 -29.85
N GLY A 295 -13.61 26.83 -30.28
CA GLY A 295 -14.67 26.11 -29.56
C GLY A 295 -14.16 25.25 -28.41
N ASP A 296 -12.84 24.85 -28.44
CA ASP A 296 -12.25 23.90 -27.49
C ASP A 296 -11.02 24.51 -26.81
N VAL A 297 -11.20 25.65 -26.13
CA VAL A 297 -10.12 26.37 -25.48
C VAL A 297 -9.73 25.70 -24.16
N GLN A 298 -8.49 25.19 -24.09
CA GLN A 298 -7.89 24.69 -22.86
C GLN A 298 -7.06 25.79 -22.17
N ARG A 299 -6.79 25.64 -20.89
CA ARG A 299 -6.07 26.63 -20.10
C ARG A 299 -4.82 26.04 -19.49
N CYS A 300 -3.77 26.86 -19.47
CA CYS A 300 -2.63 26.58 -18.63
C CYS A 300 -2.95 26.98 -17.19
N TRP A 301 -2.38 26.28 -16.21
CA TRP A 301 -2.55 26.62 -14.80
C TRP A 301 -2.13 28.07 -14.48
N LYS A 302 -1.14 28.62 -15.20
CA LYS A 302 -0.80 30.04 -15.13
C LYS A 302 -1.64 30.82 -16.15
N HIS A 303 -2.72 31.38 -15.69
CA HIS A 303 -3.72 32.03 -16.54
C HIS A 303 -3.22 33.23 -17.33
N ASP A 304 -2.17 33.92 -16.82
CA ASP A 304 -1.52 35.07 -17.51
C ASP A 304 -0.45 34.59 -18.50
N GLY A 305 -0.23 33.28 -18.58
CA GLY A 305 0.76 32.66 -19.46
C GLY A 305 2.20 32.70 -18.91
N HIS A 306 3.02 31.84 -19.50
CA HIS A 306 4.45 31.74 -19.16
C HIS A 306 5.33 32.50 -20.14
N GLY A 307 4.75 33.01 -21.23
CA GLY A 307 5.54 33.56 -22.36
C GLY A 307 6.13 32.43 -23.20
N THR A 308 7.25 32.71 -23.86
CA THR A 308 7.93 31.72 -24.71
C THR A 308 8.81 30.82 -23.87
N LEU A 309 8.58 29.52 -23.96
CA LEU A 309 9.35 28.46 -23.28
C LEU A 309 9.80 27.41 -24.30
N ASP A 310 11.01 26.89 -24.09
CA ASP A 310 11.42 25.61 -24.68
C ASP A 310 10.84 24.41 -23.90
N LEU A 311 11.20 23.19 -24.26
CA LEU A 311 10.72 22.00 -23.57
C LEU A 311 11.24 21.95 -22.12
N HIS A 312 12.51 22.32 -21.88
CA HIS A 312 13.10 22.39 -20.54
C HIS A 312 12.30 23.34 -19.64
N GLY A 313 12.09 24.58 -20.06
CA GLY A 313 11.24 25.53 -19.34
C GLY A 313 9.79 25.06 -19.18
N GLY A 314 9.27 24.29 -20.15
CA GLY A 314 7.95 23.66 -20.08
C GLY A 314 7.85 22.63 -18.94
N ILE A 315 8.89 21.83 -18.72
CA ILE A 315 8.98 20.86 -17.60
C ILE A 315 9.16 21.59 -16.28
N VAL A 316 10.15 22.51 -16.19
CA VAL A 316 10.47 23.29 -14.98
C VAL A 316 9.23 24.03 -14.47
N ASN A 317 8.56 24.79 -15.35
CA ASN A 317 7.39 25.59 -15.02
C ASN A 317 6.07 24.80 -15.09
N SER A 318 6.12 23.52 -15.40
CA SER A 318 4.92 22.69 -15.57
C SER A 318 3.89 23.29 -16.55
N CYS A 319 4.34 23.90 -17.65
CA CYS A 319 3.51 24.64 -18.59
C CYS A 319 2.62 23.71 -19.43
N ASP A 320 1.29 23.71 -19.23
CA ASP A 320 0.37 22.84 -19.95
C ASP A 320 0.35 23.12 -21.45
N THR A 321 0.49 24.38 -21.88
CA THR A 321 0.49 24.77 -23.29
C THR A 321 1.56 24.02 -24.08
N VAL A 322 2.78 23.88 -23.55
CA VAL A 322 3.87 23.12 -24.20
C VAL A 322 3.46 21.68 -24.43
N PHE A 323 2.81 21.06 -23.44
CA PHE A 323 2.38 19.68 -23.53
C PHE A 323 1.13 19.50 -24.40
N TYR A 324 0.20 20.48 -24.43
CA TYR A 324 -0.93 20.45 -25.36
C TYR A 324 -0.46 20.41 -26.83
N GLU A 325 0.61 21.15 -27.16
CA GLU A 325 1.20 21.10 -28.52
C GLU A 325 1.79 19.73 -28.84
N ILE A 326 2.46 19.08 -27.87
CA ILE A 326 2.98 17.72 -28.05
C ILE A 326 1.82 16.73 -28.18
N GLY A 327 0.79 16.84 -27.34
CA GLY A 327 -0.41 15.99 -27.41
C GLY A 327 -1.16 16.16 -28.73
N LYS A 328 -1.25 17.39 -29.23
CA LYS A 328 -1.79 17.67 -30.55
C LYS A 328 -0.97 17.02 -31.66
N ALA A 329 0.35 17.03 -31.56
CA ALA A 329 1.21 16.38 -32.56
C ALA A 329 0.96 14.86 -32.61
N PHE A 330 0.80 14.19 -31.47
CA PHE A 330 0.39 12.77 -31.45
C PHE A 330 -0.97 12.55 -32.13
N TYR A 331 -1.93 13.42 -31.91
CA TYR A 331 -3.23 13.35 -32.59
C TYR A 331 -3.13 13.58 -34.10
N ASP A 332 -2.41 14.63 -34.53
CA ASP A 332 -2.29 15.03 -35.94
C ASP A 332 -1.51 13.98 -36.75
N HIS A 333 -0.54 13.28 -36.16
CA HIS A 333 0.24 12.24 -36.84
C HIS A 333 -0.36 10.84 -36.68
N GLY A 334 -1.36 10.69 -35.79
CA GLY A 334 -2.14 9.47 -35.66
C GLY A 334 -3.18 9.27 -36.78
N PRO A 335 -4.03 8.24 -36.68
CA PRO A 335 -5.02 7.90 -37.71
C PRO A 335 -6.05 8.99 -38.03
N ALA A 336 -6.32 9.88 -37.06
CA ALA A 336 -7.22 11.01 -37.28
C ALA A 336 -6.61 12.15 -38.10
N GLY A 337 -5.29 12.14 -38.30
CA GLY A 337 -4.53 13.07 -39.11
C GLY A 337 -3.80 12.39 -40.27
N THR A 338 -2.45 12.37 -40.22
CA THR A 338 -1.63 11.80 -41.34
C THR A 338 -1.53 10.28 -41.31
N GLY A 339 -1.74 9.62 -40.16
CA GLY A 339 -1.60 8.19 -39.99
C GLY A 339 -0.16 7.67 -40.05
N GLU A 340 0.82 8.55 -39.72
CA GLU A 340 2.24 8.20 -39.71
C GLU A 340 2.61 7.34 -38.51
N ILE A 341 1.86 7.44 -37.38
CA ILE A 341 2.06 6.67 -36.16
C ILE A 341 0.78 5.89 -35.82
N SER A 342 0.94 4.87 -34.93
CA SER A 342 -0.19 4.11 -34.38
C SER A 342 -1.12 5.02 -33.56
N GLU A 343 -2.41 4.67 -33.51
CA GLU A 343 -3.39 5.32 -32.64
C GLU A 343 -3.07 5.15 -31.14
N THR A 344 -2.24 4.17 -30.78
CA THR A 344 -1.79 3.87 -29.42
C THR A 344 -0.33 4.27 -29.16
N ALA A 345 0.31 4.99 -30.10
CA ALA A 345 1.74 5.29 -30.03
C ALA A 345 2.18 5.92 -28.68
N LEU A 346 1.40 6.86 -28.15
CA LEU A 346 1.68 7.49 -26.85
C LEU A 346 1.47 6.49 -25.71
N GLN A 347 0.38 5.72 -25.74
CA GLN A 347 0.06 4.72 -24.72
C GLN A 347 1.11 3.60 -24.69
N ASP A 348 1.53 3.11 -25.87
CA ASP A 348 2.56 2.08 -26.00
C ASP A 348 3.90 2.57 -25.46
N TYR A 349 4.23 3.84 -25.72
CA TYR A 349 5.42 4.48 -25.15
C TYR A 349 5.37 4.55 -23.61
N LEU A 350 4.23 4.98 -23.06
CA LEU A 350 4.02 5.06 -21.61
C LEU A 350 4.05 3.68 -20.94
N GLY A 351 3.59 2.65 -21.63
CA GLY A 351 3.67 1.26 -21.20
C GLY A 351 5.09 0.75 -20.97
N GLN A 352 6.10 1.31 -21.66
CA GLN A 352 7.51 0.97 -21.43
C GLN A 352 7.98 1.35 -20.03
N PHE A 353 7.33 2.34 -19.39
CA PHE A 353 7.57 2.75 -18.00
C PHE A 353 6.69 2.01 -16.98
N GLY A 354 5.89 1.03 -17.42
CA GLY A 354 5.05 0.19 -16.56
C GLY A 354 3.66 0.75 -16.27
N PHE A 355 3.26 1.86 -16.90
CA PHE A 355 1.91 2.39 -16.73
C PHE A 355 0.87 1.51 -17.44
N GLY A 356 -0.26 1.29 -16.77
CA GLY A 356 -1.33 0.43 -17.27
C GLY A 356 -1.12 -1.07 -17.02
N GLU A 357 -0.07 -1.44 -16.31
CA GLU A 357 0.28 -2.81 -15.96
C GLU A 357 0.64 -2.93 -14.48
N LYS A 358 0.68 -4.15 -13.95
CA LYS A 358 1.19 -4.40 -12.60
C LYS A 358 2.70 -4.21 -12.55
N THR A 359 3.20 -3.81 -11.38
CA THR A 359 4.65 -3.73 -11.13
C THR A 359 5.25 -5.08 -10.75
N ASP A 360 4.38 -6.08 -10.52
CA ASP A 360 4.74 -7.42 -10.04
C ASP A 360 5.49 -7.41 -8.68
N ILE A 361 5.11 -6.45 -7.82
CA ILE A 361 5.57 -6.46 -6.43
C ILE A 361 5.08 -7.73 -5.73
N ASP A 362 5.90 -8.24 -4.82
CA ASP A 362 5.59 -9.38 -3.95
C ASP A 362 4.55 -9.04 -2.85
N LEU A 363 3.44 -8.42 -3.25
CA LEU A 363 2.33 -8.05 -2.38
C LEU A 363 1.02 -8.11 -3.15
N GLY A 364 -0.02 -8.69 -2.54
CA GLY A 364 -1.33 -8.78 -3.19
C GLY A 364 -2.08 -7.45 -3.31
N GLY A 365 -3.13 -7.44 -4.14
CA GLY A 365 -4.06 -6.30 -4.24
C GLY A 365 -3.62 -5.16 -5.14
N GLU A 366 -2.62 -5.38 -6.02
CA GLU A 366 -2.11 -4.37 -6.94
C GLU A 366 -3.12 -4.03 -8.05
N ALA A 367 -3.38 -2.73 -8.25
CA ALA A 367 -4.17 -2.20 -9.36
C ALA A 367 -3.29 -1.90 -10.57
N VAL A 368 -3.84 -2.08 -11.76
CA VAL A 368 -3.13 -1.83 -13.04
C VAL A 368 -3.14 -0.36 -13.47
N GLY A 369 -3.97 0.49 -12.85
CA GLY A 369 -4.18 1.84 -13.35
C GLY A 369 -4.97 1.87 -14.66
N VAL A 370 -5.03 3.04 -15.29
CA VAL A 370 -5.68 3.24 -16.59
C VAL A 370 -4.82 4.17 -17.44
N ILE A 371 -4.37 3.69 -18.59
CA ILE A 371 -3.86 4.51 -19.69
C ILE A 371 -4.89 4.39 -20.82
N PRO A 372 -5.73 5.41 -21.03
CA PRO A 372 -6.88 5.28 -21.91
C PRO A 372 -6.45 5.13 -23.36
N THR A 373 -6.92 4.06 -24.02
CA THR A 373 -6.78 3.83 -25.46
C THR A 373 -8.10 4.10 -26.18
N PRO A 374 -8.11 4.27 -27.51
CA PRO A 374 -9.35 4.33 -28.28
C PRO A 374 -10.27 3.12 -28.03
N ALA A 375 -9.72 1.93 -27.94
CA ALA A 375 -10.47 0.70 -27.64
C ALA A 375 -11.06 0.72 -26.21
N TRP A 376 -10.26 1.09 -25.20
CA TRP A 376 -10.72 1.23 -23.84
C TRP A 376 -11.87 2.25 -23.72
N LYS A 377 -11.74 3.39 -24.38
CA LYS A 377 -12.76 4.44 -24.33
C LYS A 377 -14.06 4.00 -24.99
N ALA A 378 -13.96 3.31 -26.15
CA ALA A 378 -15.10 2.77 -26.85
C ALA A 378 -15.87 1.73 -26.01
N GLU A 379 -15.16 0.87 -25.29
CA GLU A 379 -15.75 -0.11 -24.37
C GLU A 379 -16.37 0.57 -23.13
N ARG A 380 -15.63 1.48 -22.50
CA ARG A 380 -16.07 2.21 -21.29
C ARG A 380 -17.36 2.99 -21.50
N TRP A 381 -17.48 3.62 -22.67
CA TRP A 381 -18.59 4.50 -23.03
C TRP A 381 -19.51 3.90 -24.09
N GLN A 382 -19.55 2.57 -24.25
CA GLN A 382 -20.35 1.87 -25.26
C GLN A 382 -21.83 2.28 -25.25
N ASN A 383 -22.38 2.69 -24.13
CA ASN A 383 -23.78 3.14 -23.97
C ASN A 383 -23.95 4.66 -24.19
N VAL A 384 -22.86 5.42 -24.39
CA VAL A 384 -22.88 6.87 -24.62
C VAL A 384 -22.01 7.19 -25.84
N PRO A 385 -22.53 7.01 -27.08
CA PRO A 385 -21.72 7.09 -28.32
C PRO A 385 -20.98 8.42 -28.51
N SER A 386 -21.48 9.53 -27.96
CA SER A 386 -20.81 10.83 -28.00
C SER A 386 -19.48 10.83 -27.26
N GLU A 387 -19.36 10.02 -26.20
CA GLU A 387 -18.16 9.90 -25.36
C GLU A 387 -17.23 8.75 -25.77
N ALA A 388 -17.73 7.80 -26.58
CA ALA A 388 -17.00 6.59 -26.97
C ALA A 388 -15.84 6.85 -27.97
N THR A 389 -15.81 8.02 -28.60
CA THR A 389 -14.79 8.36 -29.59
C THR A 389 -13.59 9.02 -28.92
N PHE A 390 -12.39 8.51 -29.20
CA PHE A 390 -11.14 9.12 -28.75
C PHE A 390 -10.79 10.31 -29.66
N ARG A 391 -10.60 11.48 -29.07
CA ARG A 391 -10.47 12.76 -29.78
C ARG A 391 -9.18 13.49 -29.39
N GLY A 392 -8.89 14.61 -30.06
CA GLY A 392 -7.73 15.46 -29.76
C GLY A 392 -7.67 15.90 -28.27
N GLY A 393 -8.81 16.20 -27.66
CA GLY A 393 -8.90 16.54 -26.23
C GLY A 393 -8.46 15.42 -25.30
N ASP A 394 -8.63 14.16 -25.70
CA ASP A 394 -8.14 13.02 -24.91
C ASP A 394 -6.61 12.95 -24.90
N TYR A 395 -5.98 13.24 -26.05
CA TYR A 395 -4.50 13.34 -26.13
C TYR A 395 -3.97 14.48 -25.29
N THR A 396 -4.60 15.68 -25.35
CA THR A 396 -4.14 16.84 -24.57
C THR A 396 -4.39 16.67 -23.06
N ASN A 397 -5.40 15.93 -22.66
CA ASN A 397 -5.59 15.55 -21.25
C ASN A 397 -4.56 14.49 -20.83
N MET A 398 -4.38 13.42 -21.61
CA MET A 398 -3.46 12.33 -21.30
C MET A 398 -2.01 12.81 -21.21
N ILE A 399 -1.59 13.70 -22.11
CA ILE A 399 -0.21 14.20 -22.15
C ILE A 399 0.21 14.94 -20.86
N ILE A 400 -0.74 15.50 -20.12
CA ILE A 400 -0.52 16.16 -18.83
C ILE A 400 -0.97 15.30 -17.63
N GLY A 401 -1.32 14.01 -17.87
CA GLY A 401 -1.73 13.07 -16.83
C GLY A 401 -3.10 13.35 -16.22
N GLN A 402 -4.00 13.99 -16.97
CA GLN A 402 -5.38 14.31 -16.61
C GLN A 402 -6.39 13.44 -17.39
N GLY A 403 -7.66 13.73 -17.25
CA GLY A 403 -8.74 12.98 -17.90
C GLY A 403 -8.91 11.59 -17.28
N ASP A 404 -8.89 10.54 -18.12
CA ASP A 404 -9.09 9.16 -17.68
C ASP A 404 -7.78 8.46 -17.24
N VAL A 405 -6.64 9.17 -17.19
CA VAL A 405 -5.36 8.60 -16.74
C VAL A 405 -5.40 8.34 -15.24
N LEU A 406 -5.23 7.08 -14.85
CA LEU A 406 -5.13 6.67 -13.45
C LEU A 406 -3.88 5.83 -13.23
N VAL A 407 -3.12 6.17 -12.19
CA VAL A 407 -1.87 5.47 -11.82
C VAL A 407 -1.85 5.17 -10.33
N THR A 408 -1.07 4.16 -9.93
CA THR A 408 -0.77 3.94 -8.52
C THR A 408 0.51 4.68 -8.12
N PRO A 409 0.65 5.06 -6.83
CA PRO A 409 1.90 5.64 -6.32
C PRO A 409 3.14 4.75 -6.59
N LEU A 410 2.99 3.44 -6.50
CA LEU A 410 4.06 2.50 -6.80
C LEU A 410 4.48 2.55 -8.27
N GLN A 411 3.52 2.58 -9.21
CA GLN A 411 3.82 2.75 -10.65
C GLN A 411 4.61 4.04 -10.90
N VAL A 412 4.18 5.16 -10.29
CA VAL A 412 4.88 6.45 -10.44
C VAL A 412 6.31 6.36 -9.91
N ALA A 413 6.52 5.77 -8.73
CA ALA A 413 7.85 5.62 -8.15
C ALA A 413 8.76 4.74 -9.03
N CYS A 414 8.26 3.59 -9.51
CA CYS A 414 9.00 2.70 -10.42
C CYS A 414 9.35 3.42 -11.74
N ALA A 415 8.40 4.14 -12.32
CA ALA A 415 8.63 4.88 -13.56
C ALA A 415 9.68 5.99 -13.39
N TYR A 416 9.66 6.73 -12.26
CA TYR A 416 10.70 7.72 -11.95
C TYR A 416 12.07 7.10 -11.68
N ALA A 417 12.12 5.88 -11.10
CA ALA A 417 13.37 5.11 -11.04
C ALA A 417 13.91 4.83 -12.44
N GLY A 418 13.04 4.53 -13.42
CA GLY A 418 13.38 4.39 -14.83
C GLY A 418 13.94 5.67 -15.44
N VAL A 419 13.35 6.82 -15.16
CA VAL A 419 13.90 8.12 -15.58
C VAL A 419 15.26 8.38 -14.93
N ALA A 420 15.40 8.13 -13.64
CA ALA A 420 16.63 8.38 -12.88
C ALA A 420 17.80 7.49 -13.34
N THR A 421 17.56 6.23 -13.66
CA THR A 421 18.64 5.23 -13.88
C THR A 421 18.68 4.64 -15.29
N GLY A 422 17.66 4.84 -16.11
CA GLY A 422 17.48 4.19 -17.42
C GLY A 422 16.93 2.77 -17.34
N ARG A 423 16.65 2.25 -16.15
CA ARG A 423 16.09 0.91 -15.93
C ARG A 423 15.10 0.91 -14.77
N ILE A 424 14.16 -0.01 -14.79
CA ILE A 424 13.16 -0.21 -13.74
C ILE A 424 13.43 -1.58 -13.12
N MET A 425 13.76 -1.58 -11.84
CA MET A 425 13.88 -2.80 -11.05
C MET A 425 12.49 -3.26 -10.60
N ARG A 426 12.27 -4.58 -10.50
CA ARG A 426 11.04 -5.11 -9.90
C ARG A 426 10.97 -4.70 -8.42
N PRO A 427 9.91 -3.98 -7.98
CA PRO A 427 9.79 -3.62 -6.59
C PRO A 427 9.55 -4.87 -5.72
N HIS A 428 10.16 -4.91 -4.54
CA HIS A 428 10.00 -6.04 -3.63
C HIS A 428 10.09 -5.64 -2.16
N LEU A 429 9.41 -6.42 -1.32
CA LEU A 429 9.40 -6.29 0.13
C LEU A 429 10.25 -7.36 0.81
N LEU A 430 10.35 -8.56 0.23
CA LEU A 430 11.16 -9.63 0.78
C LEU A 430 12.65 -9.33 0.60
N LYS A 431 13.39 -9.41 1.71
CA LYS A 431 14.86 -9.44 1.70
C LYS A 431 15.36 -10.87 1.81
N GLU A 432 14.96 -11.58 2.86
CA GLU A 432 15.31 -12.98 3.09
C GLU A 432 14.33 -13.67 4.02
N VAL A 433 14.30 -15.00 3.95
CA VAL A 433 13.58 -15.88 4.88
C VAL A 433 14.60 -16.69 5.66
N ARG A 434 14.44 -16.78 6.99
CA ARG A 434 15.28 -17.63 7.85
C ARG A 434 14.44 -18.67 8.57
N ASN A 435 14.99 -19.87 8.68
CA ASN A 435 14.37 -20.95 9.44
C ASN A 435 14.49 -20.72 10.96
N SER A 436 13.92 -21.62 11.75
CA SER A 436 13.96 -21.56 13.23
C SER A 436 15.37 -21.67 13.82
N GLU A 437 16.36 -22.13 13.04
CA GLU A 437 17.78 -22.23 13.43
C GLU A 437 18.56 -20.96 13.06
N GLY A 438 17.90 -20.00 12.38
CA GLY A 438 18.48 -18.74 11.92
C GLY A 438 19.24 -18.84 10.60
N GLU A 439 19.13 -19.95 9.90
CA GLU A 439 19.74 -20.14 8.58
C GLU A 439 18.86 -19.52 7.50
N THR A 440 19.49 -18.82 6.54
CA THR A 440 18.78 -18.26 5.40
C THR A 440 18.37 -19.37 4.44
N VAL A 441 17.06 -19.51 4.22
CA VAL A 441 16.47 -20.52 3.32
C VAL A 441 16.03 -19.92 1.99
N VAL A 442 15.74 -18.60 1.96
CA VAL A 442 15.43 -17.85 0.75
C VAL A 442 16.12 -16.49 0.84
N THR A 443 16.71 -16.04 -0.27
CA THR A 443 17.20 -14.68 -0.47
C THR A 443 16.53 -14.13 -1.73
N TYR A 444 16.05 -12.90 -1.69
CA TYR A 444 15.54 -12.24 -2.89
C TYR A 444 16.70 -11.82 -3.79
N GLU A 445 16.59 -12.13 -5.07
CA GLU A 445 17.54 -11.71 -6.09
C GLU A 445 16.93 -10.56 -6.92
N PRO A 446 17.57 -9.38 -6.95
CA PRO A 446 17.07 -8.24 -7.70
C PRO A 446 16.90 -8.53 -9.20
N VAL A 447 15.76 -8.09 -9.76
CA VAL A 447 15.41 -8.32 -11.16
C VAL A 447 15.21 -7.00 -11.86
N VAL A 448 15.87 -6.81 -13.02
CA VAL A 448 15.53 -5.71 -13.94
C VAL A 448 14.22 -6.06 -14.64
N GLU A 449 13.17 -5.35 -14.30
CA GLU A 449 11.83 -5.60 -14.86
C GLU A 449 11.68 -5.02 -16.26
N ARG A 450 12.19 -3.79 -16.45
CA ARG A 450 12.08 -3.06 -17.71
C ARG A 450 13.31 -2.21 -17.98
N THR A 451 13.59 -2.03 -19.26
CA THR A 451 14.55 -1.05 -19.77
C THR A 451 13.84 -0.26 -20.87
N PRO A 452 13.30 0.92 -20.56
CA PRO A 452 12.62 1.74 -21.56
C PRO A 452 13.54 2.08 -22.73
N GLU A 453 13.03 2.03 -23.94
CA GLU A 453 13.76 2.43 -25.16
C GLU A 453 13.83 3.95 -25.28
N VAL A 454 14.79 4.55 -24.58
CA VAL A 454 15.03 6.00 -24.53
C VAL A 454 16.49 6.27 -24.76
N THR A 455 16.81 7.29 -25.55
CA THR A 455 18.20 7.72 -25.73
C THR A 455 18.73 8.38 -24.46
N GLU A 456 20.00 8.13 -24.12
CA GLU A 456 20.61 8.74 -22.93
C GLU A 456 20.63 10.27 -23.00
N ALA A 457 20.73 10.84 -24.21
CA ALA A 457 20.64 12.30 -24.40
C ALA A 457 19.27 12.84 -23.96
N HIS A 458 18.17 12.18 -24.34
CA HIS A 458 16.82 12.59 -23.94
C HIS A 458 16.58 12.38 -22.45
N LEU A 459 17.08 11.25 -21.88
CA LEU A 459 17.04 11.04 -20.43
C LEU A 459 17.78 12.15 -19.68
N ALA A 460 19.00 12.48 -20.10
CA ALA A 460 19.81 13.53 -19.48
C ALA A 460 19.11 14.90 -19.56
N TYR A 461 18.50 15.23 -20.71
CA TYR A 461 17.76 16.47 -20.89
C TYR A 461 16.56 16.57 -19.93
N VAL A 462 15.78 15.50 -19.81
CA VAL A 462 14.61 15.48 -18.91
C VAL A 462 15.05 15.47 -17.44
N ARG A 463 16.10 14.74 -17.09
CA ARG A 463 16.69 14.76 -15.74
C ARG A 463 17.14 16.17 -15.33
N ASP A 464 17.79 16.89 -16.23
CA ASP A 464 18.22 18.27 -16.00
C ASP A 464 17.03 19.20 -15.76
N ALA A 465 15.96 19.06 -16.54
CA ALA A 465 14.74 19.84 -16.34
C ALA A 465 14.01 19.49 -15.03
N LEU A 466 14.01 18.21 -14.61
CA LEU A 466 13.47 17.79 -13.30
C LEU A 466 14.31 18.32 -12.13
N HIS A 467 15.63 18.40 -12.30
CA HIS A 467 16.52 19.04 -11.34
C HIS A 467 16.24 20.55 -11.26
N GLY A 468 16.15 21.22 -12.42
CA GLY A 468 15.75 22.62 -12.49
C GLY A 468 14.41 22.91 -11.80
N MET A 469 13.42 22.03 -11.94
CA MET A 469 12.12 22.18 -11.26
C MET A 469 12.28 22.23 -9.73
N VAL A 470 13.15 21.43 -9.14
CA VAL A 470 13.40 21.46 -7.69
C VAL A 470 14.19 22.71 -7.31
N GLN A 471 15.27 23.03 -8.04
CA GLN A 471 16.19 24.11 -7.70
C GLN A 471 15.59 25.52 -7.89
N GLU A 472 14.71 25.68 -8.89
CA GLU A 472 14.13 26.99 -9.22
C GLU A 472 12.80 27.25 -8.50
N SER A 473 12.21 26.23 -7.87
CA SER A 473 10.94 26.38 -7.17
C SER A 473 11.10 27.03 -5.79
N HIS A 474 10.50 28.21 -5.62
CA HIS A 474 10.56 28.95 -4.35
C HIS A 474 9.97 28.21 -3.15
N SER A 475 9.05 27.26 -3.36
CA SER A 475 8.44 26.47 -2.29
C SER A 475 9.12 25.13 -2.07
N VAL A 476 9.80 24.58 -3.08
CA VAL A 476 10.40 23.22 -3.01
C VAL A 476 11.88 23.28 -2.69
N ALA A 477 12.66 24.18 -3.34
CA ALA A 477 14.10 24.26 -3.14
C ALA A 477 14.52 24.35 -1.66
N PRO A 478 13.91 25.21 -0.81
CA PRO A 478 14.29 25.30 0.59
C PRO A 478 14.14 24.00 1.37
N LEU A 479 13.18 23.14 1.01
CA LEU A 479 12.94 21.86 1.68
C LEU A 479 14.13 20.91 1.54
N PHE A 480 14.74 20.87 0.37
CA PHE A 480 15.88 20.01 0.08
C PHE A 480 17.21 20.67 0.45
N GLU A 481 17.33 21.99 0.30
CA GLU A 481 18.52 22.75 0.72
C GLU A 481 18.79 22.66 2.22
N GLU A 482 17.74 22.75 3.07
CA GLU A 482 17.87 22.60 4.52
C GLU A 482 18.41 21.22 4.92
N LEU A 483 18.12 20.20 4.12
CA LEU A 483 18.58 18.83 4.33
C LEU A 483 19.93 18.54 3.64
N GLY A 484 20.45 19.47 2.84
CA GLY A 484 21.66 19.28 2.05
C GLY A 484 21.52 18.20 0.97
N ILE A 485 20.30 18.02 0.44
CA ILE A 485 19.96 16.99 -0.55
C ILE A 485 19.85 17.62 -1.93
N ASP A 486 20.66 17.12 -2.87
CA ASP A 486 20.56 17.46 -4.28
C ASP A 486 19.57 16.51 -4.97
N ALA A 487 18.36 17.00 -5.25
CA ALA A 487 17.25 16.21 -5.75
C ALA A 487 16.74 16.71 -7.10
N ALA A 488 16.18 15.80 -7.89
CA ALA A 488 15.39 16.09 -9.07
C ALA A 488 13.97 15.54 -8.88
N GLY A 489 12.95 16.25 -9.35
CA GLY A 489 11.59 15.85 -9.09
C GLY A 489 10.53 16.62 -9.85
N LYS A 490 9.28 16.30 -9.61
CA LYS A 490 8.14 16.94 -10.25
C LYS A 490 6.93 17.01 -9.32
N SER A 491 6.32 18.20 -9.26
CA SER A 491 5.01 18.39 -8.65
C SER A 491 3.88 18.05 -9.61
N GLY A 492 2.74 17.64 -9.07
CA GLY A 492 1.51 17.44 -9.81
C GLY A 492 0.31 17.98 -9.03
N THR A 493 -0.69 18.45 -9.75
CA THR A 493 -1.98 18.88 -9.21
C THR A 493 -3.06 18.32 -10.11
N GLY A 494 -3.77 17.30 -9.62
CA GLY A 494 -4.83 16.62 -10.35
C GLY A 494 -6.16 17.30 -10.11
N GLU A 495 -6.68 17.99 -11.11
CA GLU A 495 -7.93 18.72 -10.99
C GLU A 495 -9.12 17.77 -10.87
N LYS A 496 -10.00 18.00 -9.89
CA LYS A 496 -11.27 17.32 -9.72
C LYS A 496 -12.41 18.31 -9.68
N GLN A 497 -13.45 18.05 -10.49
CA GLN A 497 -14.65 18.87 -10.47
C GLN A 497 -15.33 18.77 -9.09
N ASP A 498 -15.70 19.92 -8.51
CA ASP A 498 -16.43 20.05 -7.24
C ASP A 498 -15.70 19.48 -6.00
N GLN A 499 -14.39 19.25 -6.08
CA GLN A 499 -13.53 18.81 -4.97
C GLN A 499 -12.22 19.59 -4.98
N ASN A 500 -11.45 19.50 -3.87
CA ASN A 500 -10.08 19.99 -3.89
C ASN A 500 -9.21 19.06 -4.76
N ASP A 501 -8.18 19.64 -5.33
CA ASP A 501 -7.26 18.95 -6.23
C ASP A 501 -6.45 17.87 -5.50
N THR A 502 -5.98 16.87 -6.25
CA THR A 502 -5.07 15.84 -5.77
C THR A 502 -3.63 16.33 -5.87
N ALA A 503 -2.96 16.40 -4.71
CA ALA A 503 -1.57 16.84 -4.62
C ALA A 503 -0.60 15.68 -4.87
N TRP A 504 0.37 15.87 -5.78
CA TRP A 504 1.47 14.94 -6.03
C TRP A 504 2.82 15.62 -5.90
N PHE A 505 3.78 14.89 -5.36
CA PHE A 505 5.18 15.19 -5.55
C PHE A 505 5.98 13.88 -5.63
N VAL A 506 6.93 13.83 -6.56
CA VAL A 506 7.87 12.74 -6.69
C VAL A 506 9.26 13.29 -6.91
N ALA A 507 10.24 12.75 -6.21
CA ALA A 507 11.64 13.13 -6.38
C ALA A 507 12.56 11.91 -6.26
N TYR A 508 13.71 11.99 -6.92
CA TYR A 508 14.82 11.09 -6.71
C TYR A 508 16.06 11.84 -6.24
N ALA A 509 16.88 11.20 -5.47
CA ALA A 509 18.12 11.76 -4.94
C ALA A 509 19.16 10.67 -4.62
N PRO A 510 20.49 11.01 -4.60
CA PRO A 510 21.07 12.25 -5.14
C PRO A 510 20.88 12.39 -6.65
N TYR A 511 20.89 13.61 -7.19
CA TYR A 511 20.67 13.85 -8.63
C TYR A 511 21.70 13.14 -9.51
N ASN A 512 23.00 13.25 -9.18
CA ASN A 512 24.09 12.70 -9.99
C ASN A 512 24.36 11.21 -9.78
N ASP A 513 23.88 10.61 -8.68
CA ASP A 513 24.04 9.20 -8.35
C ASP A 513 22.75 8.71 -7.67
N PRO A 514 21.65 8.55 -8.41
CA PRO A 514 20.34 8.24 -7.84
C PRO A 514 20.36 6.96 -7.03
N LYS A 515 19.89 7.06 -5.78
CA LYS A 515 19.73 5.93 -4.86
C LYS A 515 18.28 5.71 -4.48
N TYR A 516 17.56 6.79 -4.20
CA TYR A 516 16.19 6.70 -3.73
C TYR A 516 15.23 7.47 -4.62
N VAL A 517 14.06 6.92 -4.84
CA VAL A 517 12.88 7.63 -5.35
C VAL A 517 11.84 7.65 -4.24
N VAL A 518 11.23 8.80 -3.99
CA VAL A 518 10.11 8.96 -3.07
C VAL A 518 8.95 9.60 -3.82
N ALA A 519 7.79 8.95 -3.83
CA ALA A 519 6.55 9.48 -4.38
C ALA A 519 5.50 9.64 -3.29
N CYS A 520 4.83 10.79 -3.27
CA CYS A 520 3.72 11.09 -2.36
C CYS A 520 2.51 11.60 -3.13
N VAL A 521 1.34 11.09 -2.76
CA VAL A 521 0.03 11.58 -3.22
C VAL A 521 -0.87 11.87 -2.03
N VAL A 522 -1.64 12.95 -2.12
CA VAL A 522 -2.69 13.31 -1.15
C VAL A 522 -3.94 13.72 -1.91
N GLU A 523 -4.98 12.91 -1.84
CA GLU A 523 -6.27 13.20 -2.45
C GLU A 523 -6.94 14.38 -1.74
N GLN A 524 -7.48 15.32 -2.51
CA GLN A 524 -8.03 16.59 -2.02
C GLN A 524 -7.00 17.44 -1.24
N GLY A 525 -5.69 17.22 -1.49
CA GLY A 525 -4.59 17.89 -0.81
C GLY A 525 -4.28 19.29 -1.33
N GLY A 526 -4.84 19.69 -2.48
CA GLY A 526 -4.53 20.95 -3.15
C GLY A 526 -3.24 20.89 -3.98
N GLY A 527 -2.35 21.87 -3.85
CA GLY A 527 -1.11 21.95 -4.63
C GLY A 527 -0.03 20.95 -4.21
N GLY A 528 0.61 20.31 -5.18
CA GLY A 528 1.63 19.30 -4.92
C GLY A 528 2.86 19.83 -4.20
N SER A 529 3.35 21.00 -4.61
CA SER A 529 4.53 21.67 -4.01
C SER A 529 4.31 22.07 -2.54
N ASP A 530 3.06 22.38 -2.15
CA ASP A 530 2.74 22.87 -0.81
C ASP A 530 2.29 21.75 0.15
N THR A 531 1.93 20.58 -0.40
CA THR A 531 1.33 19.50 0.39
C THR A 531 2.17 18.23 0.33
N ALA A 532 2.49 17.74 -0.86
CA ALA A 532 3.20 16.47 -1.02
C ALA A 532 4.73 16.64 -0.95
N ALA A 533 5.30 17.77 -1.44
CA ALA A 533 6.74 17.98 -1.44
C ALA A 533 7.37 18.00 -0.04
N PRO A 534 6.77 18.63 0.99
CA PRO A 534 7.31 18.57 2.35
C PRO A 534 7.41 17.13 2.88
N VAL A 535 6.42 16.29 2.61
CA VAL A 535 6.43 14.87 3.01
C VAL A 535 7.55 14.11 2.30
N VAL A 536 7.71 14.34 0.99
CA VAL A 536 8.78 13.69 0.21
C VAL A 536 10.16 14.09 0.72
N ALA A 537 10.37 15.39 1.01
CA ALA A 537 11.65 15.88 1.54
C ALA A 537 11.95 15.27 2.91
N GLU A 538 10.96 15.21 3.83
CA GLU A 538 11.12 14.62 5.16
C GLU A 538 11.47 13.13 5.09
N VAL A 539 10.79 12.36 4.23
CA VAL A 539 11.07 10.92 4.03
C VAL A 539 12.42 10.71 3.36
N MET A 540 12.76 11.52 2.34
CA MET A 540 14.06 11.45 1.68
C MET A 540 15.21 11.74 2.66
N GLY A 541 15.06 12.75 3.52
CA GLY A 541 16.01 13.05 4.59
C GLY A 541 16.18 11.88 5.56
N ALA A 542 15.07 11.28 5.99
CA ALA A 542 15.10 10.12 6.86
C ALA A 542 15.84 8.91 6.22
N LEU A 543 15.65 8.65 4.93
CA LEU A 543 16.35 7.59 4.20
C LEU A 543 17.85 7.85 4.13
N MET A 544 18.27 9.11 3.80
CA MET A 544 19.67 9.50 3.77
C MET A 544 20.33 9.33 5.13
N ASP A 545 19.68 9.76 6.22
CA ASP A 545 20.16 9.60 7.58
C ASP A 545 20.26 8.13 8.00
N CYS A 546 19.28 7.31 7.60
CA CYS A 546 19.31 5.88 7.87
C CYS A 546 20.50 5.20 7.17
N ALA A 547 20.75 5.54 5.92
CA ALA A 547 21.89 5.03 5.14
C ALA A 547 23.25 5.49 5.68
N ALA A 548 23.33 6.74 6.14
CA ALA A 548 24.53 7.30 6.76
C ALA A 548 24.76 6.80 8.21
N GLY A 549 23.78 6.12 8.82
CA GLY A 549 23.84 5.70 10.23
C GLY A 549 23.72 6.85 11.22
N THR A 550 23.21 8.01 10.80
CA THR A 550 23.04 9.24 11.60
C THR A 550 21.62 9.39 12.13
N SER A 551 20.68 8.57 11.68
CA SER A 551 19.28 8.64 12.11
C SER A 551 19.13 8.47 13.62
N SER A 552 18.51 9.46 14.25
CA SER A 552 18.11 9.44 15.68
C SER A 552 16.66 8.98 15.87
N VAL A 553 15.95 8.68 14.79
CA VAL A 553 14.55 8.26 14.82
C VAL A 553 14.41 6.92 15.55
N LYS A 554 13.51 6.90 16.53
CA LYS A 554 13.10 5.68 17.23
C LYS A 554 11.62 5.48 16.94
N PRO A 555 11.27 4.41 16.21
CA PRO A 555 9.87 4.11 15.97
C PRO A 555 9.11 3.92 17.28
N GLU A 556 7.96 4.57 17.39
CA GLU A 556 7.03 4.44 18.50
C GLU A 556 5.74 3.79 18.00
N ARG A 557 4.86 3.41 18.91
CA ARG A 557 3.56 2.84 18.56
C ARG A 557 2.72 3.90 17.85
N ILE A 558 2.22 3.57 16.68
CA ILE A 558 1.25 4.38 15.90
C ILE A 558 -0.13 3.79 16.17
N SER A 559 -1.09 4.65 16.45
CA SER A 559 -2.51 4.27 16.53
C SER A 559 -3.09 4.13 15.14
N GLY A 560 -4.09 3.27 14.97
CA GLY A 560 -4.91 3.23 13.78
C GLY A 560 -5.67 4.53 13.54
N SER A 561 -6.47 4.57 12.49
CA SER A 561 -7.25 5.75 12.12
C SER A 561 -8.24 6.16 13.21
N PRO A 562 -8.64 7.44 13.23
CA PRO A 562 -9.52 7.98 14.25
C PRO A 562 -10.81 7.18 14.45
N GLY A 563 -11.18 6.94 15.69
CA GLY A 563 -12.38 6.22 16.10
C GLY A 563 -12.21 4.72 16.33
N GLU A 564 -11.07 4.10 15.98
CA GLU A 564 -10.80 2.70 16.30
C GLU A 564 -10.79 2.43 17.81
N SER A 565 -10.15 3.30 18.58
CA SER A 565 -10.05 3.15 20.03
C SER A 565 -11.41 3.16 20.75
N VAL A 566 -12.41 3.82 20.16
CA VAL A 566 -13.77 3.88 20.74
C VAL A 566 -14.50 2.54 20.53
N ALA A 567 -14.35 1.94 19.36
CA ALA A 567 -14.99 0.65 19.05
C ALA A 567 -14.40 -0.51 19.90
N ILE A 568 -13.09 -0.48 20.16
CA ILE A 568 -12.40 -1.48 20.99
C ILE A 568 -12.80 -1.38 22.47
N ALA A 569 -12.95 -0.16 22.99
CA ALA A 569 -13.31 0.06 24.40
C ALA A 569 -14.68 -0.53 24.79
N ASN A 570 -15.59 -0.67 23.83
CA ASN A 570 -16.91 -1.25 24.05
C ASN A 570 -16.93 -2.78 23.99
N ASP A 571 -15.95 -3.41 23.34
CA ASP A 571 -15.87 -4.87 23.14
C ASP A 571 -14.90 -5.56 24.10
N SER A 572 -13.88 -4.87 24.50
CA SER A 572 -12.92 -5.35 25.46
C SER A 572 -13.39 -5.12 26.88
N GLY A 573 -14.19 -5.86 27.51
CA GLY A 573 -14.37 -5.81 28.97
C GLY A 573 -13.01 -5.87 29.74
N GLY A 574 -11.97 -5.32 29.16
CA GLY A 574 -10.60 -5.20 29.60
C GLY A 574 -10.50 -4.23 30.76
N ARG A 575 -10.50 -4.77 31.95
CA ARG A 575 -10.00 -4.08 33.11
C ARG A 575 -8.50 -3.81 32.86
N GLU A 576 -8.15 -2.53 32.76
CA GLU A 576 -6.78 -2.09 33.02
C GLU A 576 -6.40 -2.56 34.42
N ASP A 577 -5.26 -3.23 34.54
CA ASP A 577 -4.59 -3.48 35.84
C ASP A 577 -3.72 -2.29 36.19
#